data_59511951c395890ff201095428b325cb
#
_entry.id   59511951c395890ff201095428b325cb
#
_cell.length_a   1.000
_cell.length_b   1.000
_cell.length_c   1.000
_cell.angle_alpha   90.00
_cell.angle_beta   90.00
_cell.angle_gamma   90.00
#
_symmetry.space_group_name_H-M   'P 1'
#
loop_
_entity.id
_entity.type
_entity.pdbx_description
1 polymer ?
#
loop_
_entity_poly.entity_id
_entity_poly.type
_entity_poly.pdbx_seq_one_letter_code
_entity_poly.pdbx_strand_id
1 'polypeptide(L)'
;MRVAVLANLKRNAPRSPDDPPDAWVELDSDQTVEGIAAALEAWGHTTAIFEGNLDLPEALRRFRPDICFNICEGYWGDSREAHVPAMLEMMRIPYTGSRVLALALSLDKAMTKRVWIAEGLPTPPFQVFRRPDEPLHPRLTFPLFVKPNREGSGMGISARSVVTNEAELREQVAYILRTYRQEALVEAFIDGPELTVGLLGNVEG
;
A
#
# COMPACT_ATOMS: atom_id res chain seq x y z
N MET A 1 -18.80 12.12 -18.86
CA MET A 1 -17.55 11.39 -19.13
C MET A 1 -17.77 9.89 -18.99
N ARG A 2 -16.95 9.11 -19.66
CA ARG A 2 -16.85 7.66 -19.44
C ARG A 2 -15.75 7.42 -18.38
N VAL A 3 -16.12 6.89 -17.23
CA VAL A 3 -15.20 6.67 -16.12
C VAL A 3 -15.04 5.17 -15.87
N ALA A 4 -13.83 4.66 -15.98
CA ALA A 4 -13.51 3.30 -15.58
C ALA A 4 -13.16 3.27 -14.08
N VAL A 5 -13.91 2.54 -13.27
CA VAL A 5 -13.57 2.28 -11.87
C VAL A 5 -12.68 1.05 -11.82
N LEU A 6 -11.44 1.22 -11.37
CA LEU A 6 -10.44 0.18 -11.34
C LEU A 6 -10.16 -0.25 -9.90
N ALA A 7 -10.28 -1.54 -9.61
CA ALA A 7 -10.07 -2.09 -8.27
C ALA A 7 -9.48 -3.50 -8.33
N ASN A 8 -8.95 -3.96 -7.21
CA ASN A 8 -8.67 -5.37 -6.95
C ASN A 8 -9.67 -5.88 -5.93
N LEU A 9 -10.53 -6.83 -6.35
CA LEU A 9 -11.65 -7.29 -5.54
C LEU A 9 -11.28 -8.49 -4.66
N LYS A 10 -11.70 -8.47 -3.40
CA LYS A 10 -11.44 -9.55 -2.42
C LYS A 10 -11.86 -10.94 -2.91
N ARG A 11 -12.94 -11.02 -3.69
CA ARG A 11 -13.42 -12.30 -4.26
C ARG A 11 -12.47 -12.87 -5.32
N ASN A 12 -11.67 -12.04 -5.97
CA ASN A 12 -10.74 -12.41 -7.03
C ASN A 12 -9.31 -12.59 -6.52
N ALA A 13 -9.08 -12.40 -5.19
CA ALA A 13 -7.77 -12.55 -4.59
C ALA A 13 -7.15 -13.93 -4.90
N PRO A 14 -5.90 -14.00 -5.34
CA PRO A 14 -5.22 -15.25 -5.68
C PRO A 14 -4.74 -15.99 -4.42
N ARG A 15 -5.68 -16.48 -3.62
CA ARG A 15 -5.46 -17.07 -2.29
C ARG A 15 -4.55 -18.29 -2.33
N SER A 16 -3.64 -18.36 -1.36
CA SER A 16 -2.75 -19.48 -1.12
C SER A 16 -2.82 -19.94 0.34
N PRO A 17 -2.61 -21.24 0.63
CA PRO A 17 -2.49 -21.73 2.00
C PRO A 17 -1.33 -21.08 2.79
N ASP A 18 -0.36 -20.54 2.07
CA ASP A 18 0.84 -19.90 2.64
C ASP A 18 0.69 -18.39 2.81
N ASP A 19 -0.50 -17.82 2.52
CA ASP A 19 -0.73 -16.39 2.70
C ASP A 19 -0.69 -16.01 4.19
N PRO A 20 -0.24 -14.79 4.52
CA PRO A 20 -0.42 -14.23 5.86
C PRO A 20 -1.89 -14.25 6.29
N PRO A 21 -2.19 -14.31 7.60
CA PRO A 21 -3.57 -14.38 8.11
C PRO A 21 -4.45 -13.20 7.66
N ASP A 22 -3.84 -12.04 7.44
CA ASP A 22 -4.46 -10.79 7.04
C ASP A 22 -4.17 -10.42 5.57
N ALA A 23 -3.65 -11.35 4.78
CA ALA A 23 -3.48 -11.16 3.35
C ALA A 23 -4.79 -10.68 2.70
N TRP A 24 -4.67 -9.77 1.77
CA TRP A 24 -5.80 -9.27 0.98
C TRP A 24 -6.82 -8.40 1.75
N VAL A 25 -6.53 -7.97 3.00
CA VAL A 25 -7.44 -7.08 3.75
C VAL A 25 -7.60 -5.71 3.09
N GLU A 26 -6.57 -5.25 2.36
CA GLU A 26 -6.58 -3.98 1.64
C GLU A 26 -7.44 -4.00 0.37
N LEU A 27 -7.76 -5.18 -0.16
CA LEU A 27 -8.57 -5.28 -1.37
C LEU A 27 -10.03 -4.87 -1.12
N ASP A 28 -10.67 -4.34 -2.16
CA ASP A 28 -12.02 -3.80 -2.07
C ASP A 28 -13.13 -4.85 -2.12
N SER A 29 -14.28 -4.49 -1.55
CA SER A 29 -15.52 -5.23 -1.71
C SER A 29 -16.28 -4.77 -2.96
N ASP A 30 -17.15 -5.62 -3.48
CA ASP A 30 -18.08 -5.23 -4.54
C ASP A 30 -18.90 -4.00 -4.14
N GLN A 31 -19.37 -3.96 -2.88
CA GLN A 31 -20.15 -2.84 -2.36
C GLN A 31 -19.40 -1.51 -2.45
N THR A 32 -18.08 -1.51 -2.16
CA THR A 32 -17.25 -0.30 -2.24
C THR A 32 -17.21 0.22 -3.68
N VAL A 33 -16.87 -0.64 -4.64
CA VAL A 33 -16.71 -0.21 -6.04
C VAL A 33 -18.03 0.13 -6.71
N GLU A 34 -19.11 -0.56 -6.38
CA GLU A 34 -20.48 -0.25 -6.84
C GLU A 34 -20.95 1.09 -6.26
N GLY A 35 -20.62 1.39 -4.99
CA GLY A 35 -20.91 2.67 -4.37
C GLY A 35 -20.19 3.83 -5.06
N ILE A 36 -18.93 3.65 -5.44
CA ILE A 36 -18.16 4.63 -6.21
C ILE A 36 -18.78 4.83 -7.60
N ALA A 37 -19.10 3.75 -8.30
CA ALA A 37 -19.72 3.81 -9.62
C ALA A 37 -21.07 4.55 -9.57
N ALA A 38 -21.92 4.19 -8.61
CA ALA A 38 -23.22 4.84 -8.41
C ALA A 38 -23.10 6.34 -8.09
N ALA A 39 -22.11 6.72 -7.27
CA ALA A 39 -21.86 8.14 -6.98
C ALA A 39 -21.45 8.92 -8.25
N LEU A 40 -20.61 8.34 -9.09
CA LEU A 40 -20.21 8.93 -10.37
C LEU A 40 -21.39 9.02 -11.35
N GLU A 41 -22.23 8.00 -11.42
CA GLU A 41 -23.45 7.98 -12.26
C GLU A 41 -24.46 9.03 -11.83
N ALA A 42 -24.61 9.27 -10.54
CA ALA A 42 -25.47 10.33 -10.00
C ALA A 42 -25.06 11.73 -10.48
N TRP A 43 -23.80 11.92 -10.88
CA TRP A 43 -23.26 13.15 -11.49
C TRP A 43 -23.26 13.09 -13.02
N GLY A 44 -23.99 12.15 -13.63
CA GLY A 44 -24.18 12.05 -15.08
C GLY A 44 -22.98 11.46 -15.84
N HIS A 45 -22.13 10.69 -15.18
CA HIS A 45 -21.06 9.94 -15.82
C HIS A 45 -21.55 8.55 -16.25
N THR A 46 -20.90 7.98 -17.27
CA THR A 46 -21.11 6.57 -17.64
C THR A 46 -19.97 5.76 -17.03
N THR A 47 -20.28 4.80 -16.19
CA THR A 47 -19.27 4.00 -15.49
C THR A 47 -19.17 2.56 -15.97
N ALA A 48 -18.03 1.94 -15.75
CA ALA A 48 -17.85 0.49 -15.77
C ALA A 48 -16.73 0.13 -14.78
N ILE A 49 -16.90 -1.01 -14.10
CA ILE A 49 -15.97 -1.54 -13.11
C ILE A 49 -15.06 -2.57 -13.79
N PHE A 50 -13.76 -2.48 -13.55
CA PHE A 50 -12.77 -3.38 -14.10
C PHE A 50 -11.80 -3.85 -13.00
N GLU A 51 -11.41 -5.12 -13.08
CA GLU A 51 -10.36 -5.70 -12.24
C GLU A 51 -8.98 -5.26 -12.69
N GLY A 52 -8.11 -4.91 -11.74
CA GLY A 52 -6.70 -4.56 -11.99
C GLY A 52 -5.84 -5.80 -12.27
N ASN A 53 -6.06 -6.45 -13.40
CA ASN A 53 -5.39 -7.68 -13.82
C ASN A 53 -4.84 -7.58 -15.27
N LEU A 54 -4.34 -8.70 -15.82
CA LEU A 54 -3.72 -8.74 -17.14
C LEU A 54 -4.72 -8.49 -18.29
N ASP A 55 -6.03 -8.65 -18.08
CA ASP A 55 -7.05 -8.39 -19.08
C ASP A 55 -7.44 -6.90 -19.15
N LEU A 56 -7.03 -6.11 -18.15
CA LEU A 56 -7.41 -4.71 -18.03
C LEU A 56 -7.04 -3.86 -19.26
N PRO A 57 -5.85 -3.98 -19.88
CA PRO A 57 -5.51 -3.17 -21.06
C PRO A 57 -6.49 -3.35 -22.22
N GLU A 58 -6.93 -4.58 -22.47
CA GLU A 58 -7.88 -4.86 -23.55
C GLU A 58 -9.28 -4.36 -23.21
N ALA A 59 -9.72 -4.54 -21.96
CA ALA A 59 -10.99 -4.03 -21.47
C ALA A 59 -11.08 -2.49 -21.61
N LEU A 60 -10.01 -1.77 -21.25
CA LEU A 60 -9.93 -0.32 -21.39
C LEU A 60 -9.91 0.13 -22.85
N ARG A 61 -9.24 -0.59 -23.76
CA ARG A 61 -9.29 -0.29 -25.21
C ARG A 61 -10.71 -0.39 -25.77
N ARG A 62 -11.50 -1.34 -25.29
CA ARG A 62 -12.92 -1.50 -25.68
C ARG A 62 -13.81 -0.45 -25.05
N PHE A 63 -13.65 -0.20 -23.75
CA PHE A 63 -14.47 0.75 -23.03
C PHE A 63 -14.15 2.20 -23.40
N ARG A 64 -12.89 2.54 -23.71
CA ARG A 64 -12.41 3.89 -24.05
C ARG A 64 -12.81 4.92 -23.00
N PRO A 65 -12.31 4.80 -21.77
CA PRO A 65 -12.59 5.78 -20.73
C PRO A 65 -11.95 7.14 -21.04
N ASP A 66 -12.61 8.19 -20.59
CA ASP A 66 -12.02 9.55 -20.54
C ASP A 66 -11.04 9.67 -19.37
N ILE A 67 -11.32 8.95 -18.28
CA ILE A 67 -10.50 8.88 -17.06
C ILE A 67 -10.74 7.57 -16.33
N CYS A 68 -9.74 7.09 -15.59
CA CYS A 68 -9.87 5.97 -14.65
C CYS A 68 -9.93 6.48 -13.21
N PHE A 69 -10.92 6.04 -12.45
CA PHE A 69 -10.94 6.15 -10.99
C PHE A 69 -10.21 4.92 -10.45
N ASN A 70 -8.94 5.11 -10.02
CA ASN A 70 -8.07 4.02 -9.67
C ASN A 70 -7.95 3.85 -8.15
N ILE A 71 -8.34 2.66 -7.67
CA ILE A 71 -8.15 2.19 -6.29
C ILE A 71 -7.51 0.79 -6.28
N CYS A 72 -6.73 0.46 -7.32
CA CYS A 72 -6.05 -0.84 -7.37
C CYS A 72 -4.87 -0.88 -6.41
N GLU A 73 -4.83 -1.92 -5.58
CA GLU A 73 -3.73 -2.21 -4.65
C GLU A 73 -2.65 -3.11 -5.29
N GLY A 74 -3.03 -3.86 -6.34
CA GLY A 74 -2.16 -4.87 -6.94
C GLY A 74 -2.04 -6.14 -6.11
N TYR A 75 -1.50 -7.21 -6.72
CA TYR A 75 -1.41 -8.51 -6.06
C TYR A 75 0.02 -8.88 -5.68
N TRP A 76 1.01 -8.51 -6.47
CA TRP A 76 2.39 -8.97 -6.31
C TRP A 76 3.41 -7.89 -6.60
N GLY A 77 4.57 -8.06 -6.00
CA GLY A 77 5.74 -7.22 -6.24
C GLY A 77 5.90 -6.09 -5.25
N ASP A 78 7.12 -5.60 -5.18
CA ASP A 78 7.55 -4.58 -4.22
C ASP A 78 6.94 -3.20 -4.48
N SER A 79 6.33 -3.02 -5.66
CA SER A 79 5.71 -1.77 -6.10
C SER A 79 4.34 -2.04 -6.72
N ARG A 80 3.59 -3.01 -6.16
CA ARG A 80 2.34 -3.52 -6.73
C ARG A 80 1.29 -2.44 -7.00
N GLU A 81 1.17 -1.45 -6.12
CA GLU A 81 0.23 -0.33 -6.26
C GLU A 81 0.53 0.54 -7.49
N ALA A 82 1.77 0.55 -7.96
CA ALA A 82 2.19 1.35 -9.11
C ALA A 82 1.95 0.67 -10.48
N HIS A 83 1.59 -0.62 -10.52
CA HIS A 83 1.48 -1.37 -11.78
C HIS A 83 0.36 -0.86 -12.67
N VAL A 84 -0.83 -0.67 -12.12
CA VAL A 84 -1.98 -0.15 -12.88
C VAL A 84 -1.72 1.29 -13.32
N PRO A 85 -1.28 2.22 -12.48
CA PRO A 85 -0.86 3.55 -12.91
C PRO A 85 0.19 3.54 -14.04
N ALA A 86 1.22 2.70 -13.95
CA ALA A 86 2.25 2.60 -15.01
C ALA A 86 1.66 2.16 -16.35
N MET A 87 0.76 1.17 -16.32
CA MET A 87 0.04 0.73 -17.52
C MET A 87 -0.84 1.85 -18.09
N LEU A 88 -1.57 2.59 -17.24
CA LEU A 88 -2.41 3.71 -17.67
C LEU A 88 -1.59 4.84 -18.31
N GLU A 89 -0.41 5.16 -17.75
CA GLU A 89 0.52 6.13 -18.35
C GLU A 89 1.00 5.68 -19.74
N MET A 90 1.35 4.40 -19.92
CA MET A 90 1.71 3.83 -21.23
C MET A 90 0.53 3.91 -22.21
N MET A 91 -0.70 3.74 -21.75
CA MET A 91 -1.91 3.86 -22.57
C MET A 91 -2.36 5.32 -22.77
N ARG A 92 -1.74 6.28 -22.10
CA ARG A 92 -2.11 7.71 -22.10
C ARG A 92 -3.54 7.95 -21.62
N ILE A 93 -4.00 7.18 -20.65
CA ILE A 93 -5.32 7.33 -20.04
C ILE A 93 -5.14 8.08 -18.71
N PRO A 94 -5.81 9.21 -18.50
CA PRO A 94 -5.81 9.91 -17.21
C PRO A 94 -6.38 9.05 -16.09
N TYR A 95 -5.87 9.23 -14.87
CA TYR A 95 -6.35 8.49 -13.71
C TYR A 95 -6.29 9.34 -12.42
N THR A 96 -7.09 8.95 -11.43
CA THR A 96 -7.09 9.56 -10.10
C THR A 96 -6.05 8.88 -9.20
N GLY A 97 -5.59 9.61 -8.17
CA GLY A 97 -4.62 9.12 -7.21
C GLY A 97 -3.18 9.52 -7.55
N SER A 98 -2.26 8.97 -6.79
CA SER A 98 -0.83 9.27 -6.92
C SER A 98 -0.22 8.64 -8.17
N ARG A 99 0.86 9.25 -8.66
CA ARG A 99 1.60 8.75 -9.83
C ARG A 99 2.52 7.58 -9.45
N VAL A 100 3.01 6.91 -10.49
CA VAL A 100 3.85 5.70 -10.41
C VAL A 100 4.97 5.81 -9.38
N LEU A 101 5.79 6.87 -9.45
CA LEU A 101 6.93 7.04 -8.53
C LEU A 101 6.46 7.19 -7.07
N ALA A 102 5.40 7.94 -6.82
CA ALA A 102 4.87 8.16 -5.48
C ALA A 102 4.35 6.84 -4.88
N LEU A 103 3.55 6.09 -5.63
CA LEU A 103 3.02 4.80 -5.16
C LEU A 103 4.12 3.76 -4.94
N ALA A 104 5.03 3.62 -5.90
CA ALA A 104 6.15 2.69 -5.78
C ALA A 104 7.04 3.01 -4.57
N LEU A 105 7.30 4.29 -4.32
CA LEU A 105 8.12 4.75 -3.19
C LEU A 105 7.38 4.58 -1.87
N SER A 106 6.12 5.01 -1.79
CA SER A 106 5.36 5.05 -0.54
C SER A 106 5.06 3.65 0.02
N LEU A 107 4.93 2.65 -0.84
CA LEU A 107 4.76 1.27 -0.40
C LEU A 107 5.99 0.76 0.37
N ASP A 108 7.22 1.09 -0.06
CA ASP A 108 8.45 0.78 0.67
C ASP A 108 8.72 1.85 1.75
N LYS A 109 8.33 1.53 2.99
CA LYS A 109 8.42 2.44 4.13
C LYS A 109 9.85 2.86 4.44
N ALA A 110 10.81 1.97 4.27
CA ALA A 110 12.21 2.29 4.52
C ALA A 110 12.76 3.28 3.48
N MET A 111 12.39 3.11 2.22
CA MET A 111 12.77 4.07 1.16
C MET A 111 12.07 5.41 1.35
N THR A 112 10.78 5.41 1.66
CA THR A 112 10.02 6.63 2.00
C THR A 112 10.68 7.41 3.13
N LYS A 113 11.03 6.72 4.23
CA LYS A 113 11.70 7.34 5.38
C LYS A 113 13.08 7.92 5.01
N ARG A 114 13.83 7.26 4.13
CA ARG A 114 15.11 7.80 3.63
C ARG A 114 14.94 9.08 2.82
N VAL A 115 13.90 9.14 1.98
CA VAL A 115 13.56 10.37 1.26
C VAL A 115 13.16 11.48 2.23
N TRP A 116 12.29 11.19 3.20
CA TRP A 116 11.90 12.18 4.21
C TRP A 116 13.11 12.72 5.00
N ILE A 117 14.05 11.85 5.37
CA ILE A 117 15.29 12.29 6.05
C ILE A 117 16.11 13.20 5.13
N ALA A 118 16.25 12.86 3.85
CA ALA A 118 16.98 13.68 2.88
C ALA A 118 16.33 15.06 2.66
N GLU A 119 15.01 15.13 2.72
CA GLU A 119 14.22 16.36 2.60
C GLU A 119 14.05 17.12 3.94
N GLY A 120 14.68 16.64 5.02
CA GLY A 120 14.59 17.26 6.35
C GLY A 120 13.24 17.10 7.04
N LEU A 121 12.39 16.18 6.58
CA LEU A 121 11.08 15.88 7.18
C LEU A 121 11.26 14.95 8.40
N PRO A 122 10.51 15.18 9.48
CA PRO A 122 10.61 14.37 10.68
C PRO A 122 10.07 12.95 10.43
N THR A 123 10.82 11.95 10.85
CA THR A 123 10.40 10.54 10.85
C THR A 123 11.09 9.83 12.01
N PRO A 124 10.44 8.85 12.68
CA PRO A 124 11.08 8.09 13.75
C PRO A 124 12.38 7.44 13.27
N PRO A 125 13.44 7.40 14.08
CA PRO A 125 14.62 6.60 13.80
C PRO A 125 14.23 5.16 13.54
N PHE A 126 14.90 4.50 12.59
CA PHE A 126 14.54 3.15 12.17
C PHE A 126 15.73 2.30 11.74
N GLN A 127 15.51 1.00 11.71
CA GLN A 127 16.38 0.00 11.11
C GLN A 127 15.55 -1.03 10.33
N VAL A 128 16.09 -1.52 9.23
CA VAL A 128 15.51 -2.63 8.46
C VAL A 128 16.24 -3.90 8.83
N PHE A 129 15.50 -4.92 9.24
CA PHE A 129 16.01 -6.25 9.57
C PHE A 129 15.72 -7.23 8.44
N ARG A 130 16.75 -7.95 8.00
CA ARG A 130 16.67 -9.05 7.04
C ARG A 130 16.87 -10.41 7.71
N ARG A 131 17.40 -10.41 8.93
CA ARG A 131 17.58 -11.58 9.80
C ARG A 131 17.25 -11.20 11.25
N PRO A 132 16.73 -12.17 12.04
CA PRO A 132 16.37 -11.87 13.42
C PRO A 132 17.58 -11.59 14.33
N ASP A 133 18.77 -12.06 13.96
CA ASP A 133 20.00 -11.95 14.73
C ASP A 133 20.85 -10.71 14.42
N GLU A 134 20.38 -9.82 13.55
CA GLU A 134 21.09 -8.56 13.26
C GLU A 134 21.16 -7.69 14.52
N PRO A 135 22.33 -7.06 14.82
CA PRO A 135 22.44 -6.22 15.99
C PRO A 135 21.54 -4.99 15.89
N LEU A 136 20.88 -4.66 17.00
CA LEU A 136 20.09 -3.44 17.10
C LEU A 136 21.01 -2.22 17.06
N HIS A 137 20.66 -1.25 16.22
CA HIS A 137 21.42 -0.01 16.08
C HIS A 137 21.37 0.79 17.40
N PRO A 138 22.51 1.33 17.92
CA PRO A 138 22.59 1.99 19.22
C PRO A 138 21.68 3.23 19.39
N ARG A 139 21.20 3.81 18.30
CA ARG A 139 20.24 4.94 18.34
C ARG A 139 18.80 4.52 18.60
N LEU A 140 18.49 3.23 18.52
CA LEU A 140 17.16 2.70 18.78
C LEU A 140 17.06 2.24 20.23
N THR A 141 16.12 2.79 20.95
CA THR A 141 15.83 2.47 22.36
C THR A 141 14.40 2.03 22.50
N PHE A 142 14.14 1.03 23.36
CA PHE A 142 12.79 0.57 23.63
C PHE A 142 11.92 1.63 24.33
N PRO A 143 10.58 1.66 24.06
CA PRO A 143 9.86 0.74 23.21
C PRO A 143 10.07 1.00 21.71
N LEU A 144 10.01 -0.07 20.91
CA LEU A 144 10.13 -0.02 19.45
C LEU A 144 8.87 -0.57 18.80
N PHE A 145 8.64 -0.18 17.54
CA PHE A 145 7.53 -0.66 16.73
C PHE A 145 8.06 -1.50 15.57
N VAL A 146 7.53 -2.72 15.40
CA VAL A 146 7.95 -3.67 14.38
C VAL A 146 6.81 -3.95 13.42
N LYS A 147 7.05 -3.74 12.11
CA LYS A 147 6.06 -3.95 11.05
C LYS A 147 6.69 -4.45 9.75
N PRO A 148 5.91 -5.01 8.81
CA PRO A 148 6.40 -5.29 7.47
C PRO A 148 6.83 -4.01 6.76
N ASN A 149 7.86 -4.09 5.92
CA ASN A 149 8.36 -2.91 5.20
C ASN A 149 7.42 -2.47 4.06
N ARG A 150 6.75 -3.43 3.38
CA ARG A 150 5.97 -3.18 2.15
C ARG A 150 4.53 -3.68 2.21
N GLU A 151 3.84 -3.39 3.31
CA GLU A 151 2.41 -3.69 3.46
C GLU A 151 1.62 -2.43 3.79
N GLY A 152 0.35 -2.40 3.39
CA GLY A 152 -0.63 -1.37 3.70
C GLY A 152 -1.66 -1.82 4.74
N SER A 153 -2.66 -0.99 4.98
CA SER A 153 -3.90 -1.29 5.74
C SER A 153 -3.72 -1.99 7.08
N GLY A 154 -2.57 -1.77 7.74
CA GLY A 154 -2.25 -2.38 9.02
C GLY A 154 -1.88 -3.87 8.97
N MET A 155 -1.63 -4.43 7.81
CA MET A 155 -1.16 -5.82 7.69
C MET A 155 0.14 -6.04 8.48
N GLY A 156 0.18 -7.12 9.25
CA GLY A 156 1.30 -7.46 10.13
C GLY A 156 1.38 -6.66 11.41
N ILE A 157 0.40 -5.79 11.68
CA ILE A 157 0.34 -4.97 12.89
C ILE A 157 -0.63 -5.58 13.90
N SER A 158 -0.17 -5.71 15.14
CA SER A 158 -0.96 -6.19 16.28
C SER A 158 -0.43 -5.57 17.57
N ALA A 159 -1.02 -5.91 18.70
CA ALA A 159 -0.49 -5.51 20.00
C ALA A 159 0.98 -5.97 20.24
N ARG A 160 1.43 -7.01 19.53
CA ARG A 160 2.82 -7.49 19.60
C ARG A 160 3.79 -6.65 18.77
N SER A 161 3.29 -5.73 17.96
CA SER A 161 4.15 -4.84 17.15
C SER A 161 4.90 -3.82 18.00
N VAL A 162 4.38 -3.46 19.18
CA VAL A 162 5.11 -2.68 20.18
C VAL A 162 5.93 -3.64 21.03
N VAL A 163 7.26 -3.50 20.98
CA VAL A 163 8.21 -4.37 21.68
C VAL A 163 8.98 -3.55 22.73
N THR A 164 9.19 -4.12 23.91
CA THR A 164 9.75 -3.43 25.07
C THR A 164 11.14 -3.95 25.47
N ASN A 165 11.57 -5.04 24.86
CA ASN A 165 12.86 -5.69 25.13
C ASN A 165 13.39 -6.45 23.92
N GLU A 166 14.63 -6.87 24.00
CA GLU A 166 15.33 -7.58 22.93
C GLU A 166 14.68 -8.91 22.55
N ALA A 167 14.14 -9.66 23.51
CA ALA A 167 13.51 -10.95 23.23
C ALA A 167 12.24 -10.78 22.39
N GLU A 168 11.38 -9.84 22.75
CA GLU A 168 10.18 -9.49 21.98
C GLU A 168 10.54 -8.96 20.59
N LEU A 169 11.58 -8.13 20.47
CA LEU A 169 12.07 -7.64 19.19
C LEU A 169 12.44 -8.79 18.27
N ARG A 170 13.24 -9.74 18.75
CA ARG A 170 13.71 -10.90 17.96
C ARG A 170 12.55 -11.80 17.52
N GLU A 171 11.61 -12.06 18.42
CA GLU A 171 10.40 -12.82 18.11
C GLU A 171 9.57 -12.15 17.03
N GLN A 172 9.31 -10.84 17.18
CA GLN A 172 8.46 -10.10 16.23
C GLN A 172 9.14 -9.92 14.87
N VAL A 173 10.44 -9.63 14.82
CA VAL A 173 11.20 -9.60 13.57
C VAL A 173 11.16 -10.96 12.88
N ALA A 174 11.40 -12.05 13.59
CA ALA A 174 11.31 -13.40 13.03
C ALA A 174 9.91 -13.73 12.50
N TYR A 175 8.86 -13.27 13.19
CA TYR A 175 7.48 -13.42 12.74
C TYR A 175 7.25 -12.70 11.39
N ILE A 176 7.64 -11.43 11.27
CA ILE A 176 7.47 -10.67 10.02
C ILE A 176 8.23 -11.34 8.87
N LEU A 177 9.50 -11.64 9.07
CA LEU A 177 10.34 -12.24 8.04
C LEU A 177 9.77 -13.59 7.52
N ARG A 178 9.25 -14.41 8.42
CA ARG A 178 8.70 -15.73 8.06
C ARG A 178 7.31 -15.62 7.42
N THR A 179 6.44 -14.80 8.01
CA THR A 179 5.01 -14.75 7.64
C THR A 179 4.78 -13.89 6.40
N TYR A 180 5.44 -12.74 6.32
CA TYR A 180 5.28 -11.79 5.21
C TYR A 180 6.37 -11.91 4.15
N ARG A 181 7.40 -12.74 4.39
CA ARG A 181 8.50 -13.01 3.43
C ARG A 181 9.17 -11.74 2.90
N GLN A 182 9.28 -10.74 3.75
CA GLN A 182 9.90 -9.46 3.45
C GLN A 182 10.64 -8.92 4.67
N GLU A 183 11.40 -7.85 4.49
CA GLU A 183 12.11 -7.21 5.58
C GLU A 183 11.16 -6.67 6.65
N ALA A 184 11.60 -6.72 7.90
CA ALA A 184 10.94 -6.05 9.02
C ALA A 184 11.50 -4.65 9.19
N LEU A 185 10.63 -3.65 9.19
CA LEU A 185 10.96 -2.30 9.62
C LEU A 185 10.77 -2.21 11.13
N VAL A 186 11.82 -1.80 11.82
CA VAL A 186 11.84 -1.53 13.26
C VAL A 186 12.09 -0.05 13.46
N GLU A 187 11.21 0.63 14.16
CA GLU A 187 11.33 2.07 14.40
C GLU A 187 11.03 2.45 15.85
N ALA A 188 11.46 3.62 16.29
CA ALA A 188 11.09 4.14 17.59
C ALA A 188 9.56 4.25 17.68
N PHE A 189 8.97 3.71 18.76
CA PHE A 189 7.55 3.86 19.02
C PHE A 189 7.23 5.28 19.42
N ILE A 190 6.28 5.91 18.75
CA ILE A 190 5.77 7.24 19.10
C ILE A 190 4.42 7.07 19.75
N ASP A 191 4.34 7.39 21.01
CA ASP A 191 3.08 7.41 21.76
C ASP A 191 2.34 8.73 21.49
N GLY A 192 1.09 8.62 21.01
CA GLY A 192 0.29 9.78 20.67
C GLY A 192 -0.89 9.48 19.76
N PRO A 193 -1.71 10.48 19.44
CA PRO A 193 -2.82 10.32 18.51
C PRO A 193 -2.31 10.10 17.08
N GLU A 194 -2.94 9.16 16.38
CA GLU A 194 -2.75 8.98 14.94
C GLU A 194 -3.72 9.89 14.18
N LEU A 195 -3.20 10.58 13.15
CA LEU A 195 -3.97 11.47 12.31
C LEU A 195 -3.82 11.09 10.85
N THR A 196 -4.92 11.14 10.10
CA THR A 196 -4.91 11.02 8.65
C THR A 196 -5.26 12.38 8.03
N VAL A 197 -4.47 12.81 7.06
CA VAL A 197 -4.71 14.05 6.32
C VAL A 197 -4.99 13.70 4.86
N GLY A 198 -6.23 13.95 4.43
CA GLY A 198 -6.63 13.82 3.03
C GLY A 198 -6.19 15.04 2.22
N LEU A 199 -5.63 14.80 1.05
CA LEU A 199 -5.30 15.86 0.08
C LEU A 199 -6.17 15.70 -1.15
N LEU A 200 -6.81 16.80 -1.57
CA LEU A 200 -7.64 16.86 -2.77
C LEU A 200 -7.15 17.97 -3.67
N GLY A 201 -6.99 17.66 -4.95
CA GLY A 201 -6.59 18.61 -5.99
C GLY A 201 -5.30 18.16 -6.69
N ASN A 202 -4.90 18.97 -7.65
CA ASN A 202 -3.64 18.79 -8.39
C ASN A 202 -2.62 19.81 -7.90
N VAL A 203 -1.35 19.39 -7.85
CA VAL A 203 -0.25 20.35 -7.70
C VAL A 203 -0.12 21.06 -9.04
N GLU A 204 -0.41 22.34 -9.07
CA GLU A 204 -0.06 23.19 -10.23
C GLU A 204 1.46 23.30 -10.23
N GLY A 205 2.09 22.74 -11.27
CA GLY A 205 3.52 22.82 -11.51
C GLY A 205 3.88 24.10 -12.24
#